data_1fcded38c1857bb04a2491f2c78f3f56
#
_entry.id   1fcded38c1857bb04a2491f2c78f3f56
#
_cell.length_a   1.000
_cell.length_b   1.000
_cell.length_c   1.000
_cell.angle_alpha   90.00
_cell.angle_beta   90.00
_cell.angle_gamma   90.00
#
_symmetry.space_group_name_H-M   'P 1'
#
loop_
_entity.id
_entity.type
_entity.pdbx_description
1 polymer ?
#
loop_
_entity_poly.entity_id
_entity_poly.type
_entity_poly.pdbx_seq_one_letter_code
_entity_poly.pdbx_strand_id
1 'polypeptide(L)'
;MLGDNLQPAALVQVFEDVICDDYYKTNSLPPASDGALANPCKAQPIQKELALVRGFQQLVPIFPSLLCTVPYGLLAERIGRKRVLIMSGAGVFSALSWVLAVCYWRFASIRWALLSGAFLFLGGGDAVISTILHVMVTDTADDAERAQIFLYLHAADVISGFFGPAISGPLMEKGHTWIVLLLAAATLFSGAFLLTIFIPETLNLRKRSTDDSALLSDSTSPETTDSPRSELPTPTKLSNSIVGEASNLLSPLLSVLASNRQALLLLLIFSPQTGARELFTLIGLQYTNAKFSLSYARGNVLLSLFQGAQGLFVLAILPLITRLVADRRGWSAWARDRLYAIVSIAATALGLMVIGIAPALIVEAFGLLFVAVGSCSTGLLMSLLGGAVRPSQVSAVYSAAHMLSIVVRSVIGPVLSALLVTGLELGWNWMGLPFVTMALLMVGAAVASSFIRSERVANFDED
;
A
#
# COMPACT_ATOMS: atom_id res chain seq x y z
N MET A 1 9.82 -1.51 5.59
CA MET A 1 10.15 -1.36 4.14
C MET A 1 11.03 -2.49 3.60
N LEU A 2 12.36 -2.60 3.91
CA LEU A 2 13.19 -3.67 3.32
C LEU A 2 12.70 -5.07 3.68
N GLY A 3 12.40 -5.32 4.97
CA GLY A 3 11.86 -6.61 5.43
C GLY A 3 10.56 -7.00 4.76
N ASP A 4 9.69 -6.03 4.49
CA ASP A 4 8.41 -6.27 3.81
C ASP A 4 8.61 -6.62 2.33
N ASN A 5 9.58 -5.99 1.68
CA ASN A 5 9.89 -6.24 0.27
C ASN A 5 10.70 -7.53 0.02
N LEU A 6 11.30 -8.13 1.05
CA LEU A 6 11.95 -9.44 0.97
C LEU A 6 10.96 -10.61 0.91
N GLN A 7 9.76 -10.46 1.49
CA GLN A 7 8.82 -11.55 1.79
C GLN A 7 8.01 -12.07 0.59
N PRO A 8 7.52 -11.24 -0.37
CA PRO A 8 6.40 -11.62 -1.23
C PRO A 8 6.58 -12.95 -1.96
N ALA A 9 7.68 -13.13 -2.67
CA ALA A 9 7.93 -14.36 -3.43
C ALA A 9 8.23 -15.57 -2.52
N ALA A 10 8.97 -15.35 -1.43
CA ALA A 10 9.32 -16.41 -0.50
C ALA A 10 8.08 -16.94 0.25
N LEU A 11 7.15 -16.07 0.65
CA LEU A 11 5.88 -16.51 1.25
C LEU A 11 5.00 -17.26 0.26
N VAL A 12 4.90 -16.79 -0.99
CA VAL A 12 4.13 -17.49 -2.02
C VAL A 12 4.68 -18.89 -2.25
N GLN A 13 6.01 -19.03 -2.34
CA GLN A 13 6.65 -20.34 -2.50
C GLN A 13 6.39 -21.25 -1.32
N VAL A 14 6.59 -20.78 -0.09
CA VAL A 14 6.34 -21.60 1.11
C VAL A 14 4.87 -21.98 1.24
N PHE A 15 3.95 -21.10 0.92
CA PHE A 15 2.51 -21.42 0.93
C PHE A 15 2.18 -22.49 -0.12
N GLU A 16 2.73 -22.38 -1.33
CA GLU A 16 2.56 -23.41 -2.36
C GLU A 16 3.09 -24.76 -1.89
N ASP A 17 4.29 -24.80 -1.31
CA ASP A 17 4.90 -26.01 -0.81
C ASP A 17 4.05 -26.67 0.31
N VAL A 18 3.53 -25.88 1.26
CA VAL A 18 2.68 -26.40 2.34
C VAL A 18 1.35 -26.92 1.80
N ILE A 19 0.69 -26.18 0.90
CA ILE A 19 -0.58 -26.61 0.28
C ILE A 19 -0.37 -27.87 -0.55
N CYS A 20 0.72 -27.93 -1.31
CA CYS A 20 1.07 -29.08 -2.14
C CYS A 20 1.26 -30.34 -1.30
N ASP A 21 2.04 -30.26 -0.23
CA ASP A 21 2.28 -31.39 0.67
C ASP A 21 0.99 -31.84 1.37
N ASP A 22 0.14 -30.90 1.82
CA ASP A 22 -1.13 -31.24 2.47
C ASP A 22 -2.12 -31.87 1.47
N TYR A 23 -2.13 -31.42 0.22
CA TYR A 23 -2.97 -31.99 -0.82
C TYR A 23 -2.57 -33.45 -1.12
N TYR A 24 -1.27 -33.73 -1.25
CA TYR A 24 -0.77 -35.07 -1.58
C TYR A 24 -0.64 -36.03 -0.37
N LYS A 25 -0.84 -35.56 0.85
CA LYS A 25 -1.07 -36.46 2.00
C LYS A 25 -2.42 -37.16 1.91
N THR A 26 -3.41 -36.54 1.32
CA THR A 26 -4.78 -37.06 1.21
C THR A 26 -5.09 -37.65 -0.16
N ASN A 27 -4.40 -37.20 -1.20
CA ASN A 27 -4.61 -37.64 -2.58
C ASN A 27 -3.33 -38.33 -3.10
N SER A 28 -3.48 -39.45 -3.83
CA SER A 28 -2.34 -40.10 -4.47
C SER A 28 -1.69 -39.18 -5.49
N LEU A 29 -0.35 -39.17 -5.54
CA LEU A 29 0.37 -38.51 -6.62
C LEU A 29 -0.13 -39.00 -7.99
N PRO A 30 -0.36 -38.12 -8.97
CA PRO A 30 -0.69 -38.58 -10.31
C PRO A 30 0.43 -39.49 -10.81
N PRO A 31 0.11 -40.58 -11.50
CA PRO A 31 1.11 -41.45 -12.10
C PRO A 31 1.95 -40.58 -13.04
N ALA A 32 3.26 -40.79 -13.05
CA ALA A 32 4.20 -40.11 -13.97
C ALA A 32 3.91 -40.58 -15.41
N SER A 33 2.80 -40.10 -15.99
CA SER A 33 2.42 -40.33 -17.35
C SER A 33 2.85 -39.10 -18.18
N ASP A 34 3.76 -39.39 -19.06
CA ASP A 34 4.16 -38.61 -20.25
C ASP A 34 3.73 -37.15 -20.35
N GLY A 35 4.64 -36.23 -20.05
CA GLY A 35 4.70 -34.91 -20.66
C GLY A 35 3.92 -33.76 -20.05
N ALA A 36 3.03 -33.95 -19.06
CA ALA A 36 2.09 -32.92 -18.70
C ALA A 36 2.36 -32.19 -17.35
N LEU A 37 3.14 -32.69 -16.40
CA LEU A 37 3.39 -32.00 -15.12
C LEU A 37 4.83 -32.21 -14.65
N ALA A 38 5.72 -31.36 -15.13
CA ALA A 38 7.10 -31.31 -14.62
C ALA A 38 7.15 -30.93 -13.11
N ASN A 39 6.05 -30.44 -12.54
CA ASN A 39 5.95 -30.09 -11.12
C ASN A 39 4.51 -30.36 -10.62
N PRO A 40 4.29 -31.39 -9.75
CA PRO A 40 2.96 -31.75 -9.25
C PRO A 40 2.29 -30.63 -8.43
N CYS A 41 3.06 -29.72 -7.81
CA CYS A 41 2.53 -28.60 -7.06
C CYS A 41 1.86 -27.52 -7.94
N LYS A 42 1.98 -27.62 -9.28
CA LYS A 42 1.26 -26.73 -10.22
C LYS A 42 -0.14 -27.23 -10.57
N ALA A 43 -0.61 -28.31 -9.94
CA ALA A 43 -1.96 -28.79 -10.14
C ALA A 43 -2.99 -27.71 -9.79
N GLN A 44 -4.05 -27.65 -10.61
CA GLN A 44 -5.10 -26.62 -10.51
C GLN A 44 -5.71 -26.48 -9.09
N PRO A 45 -6.01 -27.55 -8.32
CA PRO A 45 -6.55 -27.42 -6.97
C PRO A 45 -5.61 -26.69 -6.01
N ILE A 46 -4.30 -26.94 -6.12
CA ILE A 46 -3.27 -26.33 -5.29
C ILE A 46 -3.16 -24.84 -5.60
N GLN A 47 -3.14 -24.48 -6.88
CA GLN A 47 -3.06 -23.09 -7.31
C GLN A 47 -4.31 -22.26 -6.94
N LYS A 48 -5.49 -22.89 -6.94
CA LYS A 48 -6.74 -22.27 -6.46
C LYS A 48 -6.69 -21.97 -4.96
N GLU A 49 -6.30 -22.94 -4.14
CA GLU A 49 -6.20 -22.75 -2.69
C GLU A 49 -5.16 -21.66 -2.37
N LEU A 50 -4.02 -21.66 -3.07
CA LEU A 50 -2.99 -20.63 -2.93
C LEU A 50 -3.54 -19.24 -3.25
N ALA A 51 -4.27 -19.08 -4.35
CA ALA A 51 -4.86 -17.79 -4.73
C ALA A 51 -5.88 -17.31 -3.70
N LEU A 52 -6.73 -18.20 -3.18
CA LEU A 52 -7.71 -17.86 -2.15
C LEU A 52 -7.04 -17.45 -0.84
N VAL A 53 -6.07 -18.21 -0.34
CA VAL A 53 -5.35 -17.89 0.89
C VAL A 53 -4.64 -16.53 0.76
N ARG A 54 -3.99 -16.27 -0.37
CA ARG A 54 -3.34 -14.98 -0.65
C ARG A 54 -4.34 -13.82 -0.70
N GLY A 55 -5.49 -14.02 -1.34
CA GLY A 55 -6.55 -13.01 -1.40
C GLY A 55 -7.10 -12.65 -0.02
N PHE A 56 -7.39 -13.64 0.81
CA PHE A 56 -7.84 -13.42 2.19
C PHE A 56 -6.76 -12.83 3.08
N GLN A 57 -5.50 -13.18 2.88
CA GLN A 57 -4.37 -12.58 3.61
C GLN A 57 -4.29 -11.06 3.42
N GLN A 58 -4.75 -10.53 2.29
CA GLN A 58 -4.83 -9.08 2.07
C GLN A 58 -6.08 -8.45 2.72
N LEU A 59 -7.15 -9.22 2.86
CA LEU A 59 -8.40 -8.72 3.46
C LEU A 59 -8.30 -8.59 4.99
N VAL A 60 -7.70 -9.60 5.65
CA VAL A 60 -7.71 -9.70 7.11
C VAL A 60 -7.09 -8.48 7.83
N PRO A 61 -5.97 -7.89 7.38
CA PRO A 61 -5.37 -6.71 8.02
C PRO A 61 -6.22 -5.44 8.00
N ILE A 62 -7.27 -5.38 7.17
CA ILE A 62 -8.14 -4.19 7.08
C ILE A 62 -8.87 -3.92 8.40
N PHE A 63 -9.34 -4.99 9.07
CA PHE A 63 -10.09 -4.86 10.32
C PHE A 63 -9.27 -4.18 11.43
N PRO A 64 -8.05 -4.67 11.79
CA PRO A 64 -7.21 -3.96 12.74
C PRO A 64 -6.81 -2.57 12.24
N SER A 65 -6.52 -2.39 10.95
CA SER A 65 -6.15 -1.07 10.41
C SER A 65 -7.26 -0.03 10.60
N LEU A 66 -8.50 -0.35 10.25
CA LEU A 66 -9.63 0.57 10.39
C LEU A 66 -10.02 0.81 11.86
N LEU A 67 -10.06 -0.26 12.65
CA LEU A 67 -10.52 -0.18 14.05
C LEU A 67 -9.48 0.44 14.98
N CYS A 68 -8.19 0.21 14.70
CA CYS A 68 -7.12 0.60 15.60
C CYS A 68 -6.49 1.95 15.28
N THR A 69 -6.56 2.45 14.03
CA THR A 69 -5.84 3.67 13.64
C THR A 69 -6.24 4.88 14.49
N VAL A 70 -7.53 5.12 14.70
CA VAL A 70 -8.00 6.24 15.53
C VAL A 70 -7.67 6.03 17.01
N PRO A 71 -8.01 4.88 17.66
CA PRO A 71 -7.66 4.67 19.06
C PRO A 71 -6.17 4.75 19.36
N TYR A 72 -5.32 4.19 18.51
CA TYR A 72 -3.86 4.27 18.71
C TYR A 72 -3.28 5.64 18.38
N GLY A 73 -3.89 6.40 17.47
CA GLY A 73 -3.58 7.81 17.25
C GLY A 73 -3.79 8.64 18.52
N LEU A 74 -4.97 8.52 19.12
CA LEU A 74 -5.29 9.18 20.40
C LEU A 74 -4.42 8.67 21.58
N LEU A 75 -4.13 7.37 21.59
CA LEU A 75 -3.24 6.79 22.60
C LEU A 75 -1.82 7.37 22.48
N ALA A 76 -1.33 7.58 21.25
CA ALA A 76 -0.02 8.16 21.00
C ALA A 76 0.12 9.60 21.54
N GLU A 77 -0.97 10.36 21.59
CA GLU A 77 -0.99 11.69 22.21
C GLU A 77 -0.94 11.65 23.74
N ARG A 78 -1.33 10.51 24.35
CA ARG A 78 -1.35 10.34 25.82
C ARG A 78 -0.08 9.69 26.36
N ILE A 79 0.27 8.51 25.82
CA ILE A 79 1.39 7.71 26.35
C ILE A 79 2.73 7.97 25.65
N GLY A 80 2.69 8.72 24.54
CA GLY A 80 3.85 9.00 23.69
C GLY A 80 3.86 8.23 22.39
N ARG A 81 4.41 8.85 21.36
CA ARG A 81 4.44 8.32 19.98
C ARG A 81 5.33 7.11 19.86
N LYS A 82 6.49 7.14 20.50
CA LYS A 82 7.46 6.06 20.53
C LYS A 82 6.88 4.76 21.08
N ARG A 83 6.11 4.83 22.18
CA ARG A 83 5.50 3.63 22.79
C ARG A 83 4.50 2.95 21.87
N VAL A 84 3.67 3.73 21.19
CA VAL A 84 2.70 3.20 20.23
C VAL A 84 3.41 2.60 19.03
N LEU A 85 4.48 3.22 18.54
CA LEU A 85 5.29 2.68 17.44
C LEU A 85 5.90 1.32 17.80
N ILE A 86 6.38 1.15 19.03
CA ILE A 86 6.90 -0.14 19.53
C ILE A 86 5.80 -1.20 19.58
N MET A 87 4.61 -0.85 20.09
CA MET A 87 3.47 -1.77 20.11
C MET A 87 3.05 -2.21 18.71
N SER A 88 3.00 -1.28 17.75
CA SER A 88 2.67 -1.60 16.37
C SER A 88 3.73 -2.48 15.71
N GLY A 89 5.00 -2.19 15.93
CA GLY A 89 6.12 -3.04 15.46
C GLY A 89 6.08 -4.45 16.05
N ALA A 90 5.76 -4.58 17.34
CA ALA A 90 5.59 -5.89 17.99
C ALA A 90 4.39 -6.66 17.41
N GLY A 91 3.29 -5.98 17.09
CA GLY A 91 2.13 -6.58 16.42
C GLY A 91 2.47 -7.14 15.05
N VAL A 92 3.16 -6.35 14.20
CA VAL A 92 3.59 -6.78 12.85
C VAL A 92 4.58 -7.93 12.93
N PHE A 93 5.57 -7.85 13.83
CA PHE A 93 6.53 -8.93 14.04
C PHE A 93 5.86 -10.22 14.51
N SER A 94 4.89 -10.12 15.45
CA SER A 94 4.12 -11.28 15.92
C SER A 94 3.26 -11.91 14.82
N ALA A 95 2.65 -11.07 13.97
CA ALA A 95 1.87 -11.53 12.82
C ALA A 95 2.74 -12.32 11.82
N LEU A 96 3.92 -11.81 11.46
CA LEU A 96 4.86 -12.54 10.61
C LEU A 96 5.35 -13.82 11.29
N SER A 97 5.73 -13.76 12.56
CA SER A 97 6.20 -14.92 13.33
C SER A 97 5.14 -16.03 13.38
N TRP A 98 3.85 -15.67 13.51
CA TRP A 98 2.74 -16.63 13.47
C TRP A 98 2.65 -17.31 12.09
N VAL A 99 2.71 -16.54 11.00
CA VAL A 99 2.69 -17.13 9.64
C VAL A 99 3.85 -18.11 9.46
N LEU A 100 5.07 -17.70 9.86
CA LEU A 100 6.24 -18.57 9.77
C LEU A 100 6.10 -19.82 10.63
N ALA A 101 5.53 -19.70 11.84
CA ALA A 101 5.29 -20.82 12.75
C ALA A 101 4.30 -21.84 12.14
N VAL A 102 3.18 -21.37 11.57
CA VAL A 102 2.19 -22.26 10.91
C VAL A 102 2.84 -22.98 9.73
N CYS A 103 3.63 -22.29 8.92
CA CYS A 103 4.28 -22.89 7.75
C CYS A 103 5.41 -23.85 8.11
N TYR A 104 6.17 -23.56 9.18
CA TYR A 104 7.32 -24.38 9.57
C TYR A 104 6.91 -25.66 10.31
N TRP A 105 6.10 -25.52 11.35
CA TRP A 105 5.69 -26.68 12.17
C TRP A 105 4.52 -27.46 11.57
N ARG A 106 3.76 -26.88 10.64
CA ARG A 106 2.63 -27.54 9.95
C ARG A 106 1.64 -28.22 10.91
N PHE A 107 1.44 -27.60 12.10
CA PHE A 107 0.54 -28.14 13.13
C PHE A 107 -0.95 -27.94 12.77
N ALA A 108 -1.25 -27.12 11.77
CA ALA A 108 -2.60 -26.79 11.34
C ALA A 108 -2.63 -26.49 9.83
N SER A 109 -3.83 -26.47 9.24
CA SER A 109 -4.03 -26.07 7.83
C SER A 109 -3.45 -24.68 7.59
N ILE A 110 -2.96 -24.43 6.36
CA ILE A 110 -2.43 -23.12 5.93
C ILE A 110 -3.42 -21.94 6.18
N ARG A 111 -4.71 -22.22 6.23
CA ARG A 111 -5.75 -21.23 6.53
C ARG A 111 -5.58 -20.58 7.92
N TRP A 112 -4.94 -21.27 8.87
CA TRP A 112 -4.60 -20.69 10.18
C TRP A 112 -3.56 -19.57 10.08
N ALA A 113 -2.83 -19.46 8.97
CA ALA A 113 -1.98 -18.29 8.70
C ALA A 113 -2.78 -16.98 8.66
N LEU A 114 -4.07 -17.03 8.30
CA LEU A 114 -4.95 -15.87 8.29
C LEU A 114 -5.19 -15.29 9.69
N LEU A 115 -5.03 -16.09 10.76
CA LEU A 115 -5.12 -15.61 12.13
C LEU A 115 -4.02 -14.60 12.48
N SER A 116 -2.98 -14.48 11.65
CA SER A 116 -1.95 -13.44 11.78
C SER A 116 -2.53 -12.04 11.90
N GLY A 117 -3.68 -11.76 11.26
CA GLY A 117 -4.39 -10.49 11.38
C GLY A 117 -4.86 -10.15 12.81
N ALA A 118 -5.08 -11.15 13.67
CA ALA A 118 -5.43 -10.93 15.06
C ALA A 118 -4.29 -10.27 15.85
N PHE A 119 -3.03 -10.58 15.52
CA PHE A 119 -1.86 -9.95 16.15
C PHE A 119 -1.72 -8.47 15.79
N LEU A 120 -2.27 -8.04 14.64
CA LEU A 120 -2.23 -6.65 14.23
C LEU A 120 -3.15 -5.74 15.05
N PHE A 121 -4.10 -6.30 15.83
CA PHE A 121 -4.83 -5.52 16.83
C PHE A 121 -3.89 -4.99 17.92
N LEU A 122 -2.75 -5.63 18.14
CA LEU A 122 -1.69 -5.10 18.99
C LEU A 122 -0.95 -3.97 18.22
N GLY A 123 -1.42 -2.76 18.38
CA GLY A 123 -0.80 -1.56 17.81
C GLY A 123 -1.33 -1.13 16.43
N GLY A 124 -2.27 -1.85 15.79
CA GLY A 124 -2.95 -1.44 14.55
C GLY A 124 -2.16 -1.66 13.25
N GLY A 125 -1.01 -2.36 13.32
CA GLY A 125 -0.25 -2.75 12.13
C GLY A 125 0.39 -1.60 11.36
N ASP A 126 0.62 -1.80 10.06
CA ASP A 126 1.35 -0.88 9.18
C ASP A 126 0.68 0.49 9.04
N ALA A 127 -0.66 0.55 9.11
CA ALA A 127 -1.40 1.80 9.03
C ALA A 127 -1.06 2.73 10.20
N VAL A 128 -0.98 2.20 11.41
CA VAL A 128 -0.61 2.97 12.60
C VAL A 128 0.88 3.34 12.56
N ILE A 129 1.77 2.41 12.18
CA ILE A 129 3.20 2.68 11.99
C ILE A 129 3.39 3.87 11.04
N SER A 130 2.77 3.81 9.86
CA SER A 130 2.85 4.88 8.86
C SER A 130 2.32 6.21 9.42
N THR A 131 1.15 6.20 10.06
CA THR A 131 0.55 7.40 10.63
C THR A 131 1.46 8.03 11.69
N ILE A 132 1.95 7.24 12.65
CA ILE A 132 2.81 7.72 13.73
C ILE A 132 4.13 8.27 13.19
N LEU A 133 4.76 7.58 12.22
CA LEU A 133 5.98 8.08 11.58
C LEU A 133 5.77 9.45 10.90
N HIS A 134 4.67 9.60 10.16
CA HIS A 134 4.34 10.88 9.52
C HIS A 134 4.12 11.99 10.56
N VAL A 135 3.43 11.67 11.65
CA VAL A 135 3.21 12.62 12.75
C VAL A 135 4.54 12.99 13.44
N MET A 136 5.42 12.02 13.69
CA MET A 136 6.74 12.29 14.28
C MET A 136 7.58 13.21 13.40
N VAL A 137 7.54 13.02 12.08
CA VAL A 137 8.19 13.93 11.13
C VAL A 137 7.60 15.34 11.21
N THR A 138 6.27 15.47 11.30
CA THR A 138 5.63 16.79 11.41
C THR A 138 5.89 17.49 12.75
N ASP A 139 6.15 16.72 13.81
CA ASP A 139 6.48 17.27 15.13
C ASP A 139 7.94 17.75 15.24
N THR A 140 8.84 17.24 14.38
CA THR A 140 10.29 17.48 14.50
C THR A 140 10.87 18.33 13.38
N ALA A 141 10.22 18.35 12.22
CA ALA A 141 10.73 19.05 11.04
C ALA A 141 10.07 20.43 10.87
N ASP A 142 10.88 21.44 10.58
CA ASP A 142 10.39 22.74 10.15
C ASP A 142 9.64 22.64 8.82
N ASP A 143 8.69 23.54 8.57
CA ASP A 143 7.84 23.51 7.38
C ASP A 143 8.64 23.47 6.07
N ALA A 144 9.82 24.13 6.03
CA ALA A 144 10.71 24.14 4.87
C ALA A 144 11.39 22.77 4.62
N GLU A 145 11.72 22.00 5.67
CA GLU A 145 12.45 20.74 5.58
C GLU A 145 11.50 19.53 5.49
N ARG A 146 10.27 19.67 5.96
CA ARG A 146 9.25 18.61 6.02
C ARG A 146 9.06 17.91 4.68
N ALA A 147 8.93 18.68 3.60
CA ALA A 147 8.77 18.14 2.25
C ALA A 147 9.98 17.28 1.82
N GLN A 148 11.19 17.68 2.18
CA GLN A 148 12.42 16.94 1.86
C GLN A 148 12.50 15.64 2.64
N ILE A 149 12.11 15.61 3.91
CA ILE A 149 12.09 14.39 4.74
C ILE A 149 11.07 13.38 4.19
N PHE A 150 9.88 13.83 3.79
CA PHE A 150 8.90 12.95 3.14
C PHE A 150 9.42 12.40 1.81
N LEU A 151 10.18 13.18 1.05
CA LEU A 151 10.83 12.69 -0.17
C LEU A 151 11.87 11.60 0.14
N TYR A 152 12.64 11.75 1.21
CA TYR A 152 13.60 10.72 1.65
C TYR A 152 12.89 9.44 2.10
N LEU A 153 11.76 9.52 2.81
CA LEU A 153 10.96 8.36 3.18
C LEU A 153 10.44 7.63 1.93
N HIS A 154 9.95 8.37 0.95
CA HIS A 154 9.49 7.78 -0.30
C HIS A 154 10.65 7.17 -1.11
N ALA A 155 11.81 7.83 -1.18
CA ALA A 155 13.00 7.28 -1.81
C ALA A 155 13.46 5.98 -1.14
N ALA A 156 13.42 5.90 0.18
CA ALA A 156 13.74 4.68 0.92
C ALA A 156 12.76 3.53 0.62
N ASP A 157 11.48 3.82 0.41
CA ASP A 157 10.49 2.84 -0.01
C ASP A 157 10.80 2.29 -1.41
N VAL A 158 11.07 3.16 -2.36
CA VAL A 158 11.44 2.78 -3.74
C VAL A 158 12.74 1.96 -3.77
N ILE A 159 13.76 2.38 -3.02
CA ILE A 159 15.04 1.67 -2.91
C ILE A 159 14.83 0.28 -2.30
N SER A 160 14.06 0.17 -1.22
CA SER A 160 13.76 -1.13 -0.61
C SER A 160 12.90 -2.03 -1.50
N GLY A 161 12.00 -1.44 -2.28
CA GLY A 161 11.20 -2.14 -3.29
C GLY A 161 12.05 -2.78 -4.39
N PHE A 162 13.15 -2.12 -4.80
CA PHE A 162 14.09 -2.68 -5.76
C PHE A 162 15.01 -3.73 -5.11
N PHE A 163 15.69 -3.38 -4.03
CA PHE A 163 16.71 -4.23 -3.41
C PHE A 163 16.12 -5.45 -2.70
N GLY A 164 14.93 -5.37 -2.10
CA GLY A 164 14.29 -6.50 -1.45
C GLY A 164 14.16 -7.71 -2.37
N PRO A 165 13.42 -7.61 -3.47
CA PRO A 165 13.29 -8.70 -4.43
C PRO A 165 14.61 -9.05 -5.14
N ALA A 166 15.51 -8.07 -5.38
CA ALA A 166 16.83 -8.30 -5.97
C ALA A 166 17.73 -9.19 -5.09
N ILE A 167 17.62 -9.07 -3.78
CA ILE A 167 18.39 -9.90 -2.82
C ILE A 167 17.71 -11.25 -2.64
N SER A 168 16.38 -11.26 -2.46
CA SER A 168 15.64 -12.49 -2.15
C SER A 168 15.59 -13.46 -3.35
N GLY A 169 15.49 -12.98 -4.59
CA GLY A 169 15.44 -13.82 -5.79
C GLY A 169 16.62 -14.79 -5.90
N PRO A 170 17.88 -14.31 -5.95
CA PRO A 170 19.06 -15.20 -6.05
C PRO A 170 19.22 -16.13 -4.84
N LEU A 171 18.83 -15.73 -3.63
CA LEU A 171 18.85 -16.61 -2.46
C LEU A 171 17.85 -17.75 -2.59
N MET A 172 16.64 -17.45 -3.08
CA MET A 172 15.62 -18.47 -3.35
C MET A 172 16.02 -19.42 -4.47
N GLU A 173 16.71 -18.93 -5.52
CA GLU A 173 17.19 -19.78 -6.62
C GLU A 173 18.20 -20.83 -6.13
N LYS A 174 18.96 -20.51 -5.08
CA LYS A 174 19.87 -21.45 -4.38
C LYS A 174 19.16 -22.35 -3.37
N GLY A 175 17.84 -22.33 -3.28
CA GLY A 175 17.05 -23.14 -2.35
C GLY A 175 16.96 -22.55 -0.92
N HIS A 176 17.38 -21.32 -0.70
CA HIS A 176 17.43 -20.71 0.63
C HIS A 176 16.18 -19.88 0.96
N THR A 177 14.99 -20.32 0.57
CA THR A 177 13.72 -19.61 0.79
C THR A 177 13.47 -19.27 2.26
N TRP A 178 13.75 -20.21 3.18
CA TRP A 178 13.60 -19.98 4.62
C TRP A 178 14.60 -18.95 5.17
N ILE A 179 15.82 -18.89 4.62
CA ILE A 179 16.82 -17.86 4.99
C ILE A 179 16.29 -16.47 4.62
N VAL A 180 15.64 -16.33 3.47
CA VAL A 180 15.01 -15.06 3.06
C VAL A 180 13.93 -14.62 4.05
N LEU A 181 13.05 -15.53 4.49
CA LEU A 181 12.00 -15.23 5.46
C LEU A 181 12.57 -14.89 6.85
N LEU A 182 13.61 -15.60 7.29
CA LEU A 182 14.29 -15.27 8.53
C LEU A 182 15.03 -13.92 8.45
N LEU A 183 15.64 -13.61 7.30
CA LEU A 183 16.24 -12.31 7.05
C LEU A 183 15.20 -11.19 7.08
N ALA A 184 14.04 -11.41 6.49
CA ALA A 184 12.92 -10.47 6.55
C ALA A 184 12.46 -10.25 8.01
N ALA A 185 12.27 -11.32 8.79
CA ALA A 185 11.92 -11.21 10.21
C ALA A 185 13.01 -10.50 11.02
N ALA A 186 14.29 -10.79 10.76
CA ALA A 186 15.41 -10.14 11.43
C ALA A 186 15.50 -8.65 11.08
N THR A 187 15.25 -8.26 9.83
CA THR A 187 15.24 -6.84 9.41
C THR A 187 14.06 -6.08 10.02
N LEU A 188 12.89 -6.69 10.14
CA LEU A 188 11.74 -6.10 10.84
C LEU A 188 12.02 -5.93 12.33
N PHE A 189 12.54 -6.97 12.98
CA PHE A 189 12.91 -6.91 14.40
C PHE A 189 14.00 -5.88 14.67
N SER A 190 15.08 -5.90 13.90
CA SER A 190 16.18 -4.94 14.06
C SER A 190 15.74 -3.50 13.77
N GLY A 191 14.88 -3.31 12.75
CA GLY A 191 14.28 -2.01 12.46
C GLY A 191 13.45 -1.49 13.63
N ALA A 192 12.56 -2.30 14.21
CA ALA A 192 11.78 -1.92 15.39
C ALA A 192 12.69 -1.64 16.60
N PHE A 193 13.74 -2.45 16.80
CA PHE A 193 14.71 -2.26 17.89
C PHE A 193 15.53 -0.97 17.72
N LEU A 194 16.04 -0.69 16.51
CA LEU A 194 16.79 0.54 16.22
C LEU A 194 15.89 1.78 16.40
N LEU A 195 14.64 1.74 15.91
CA LEU A 195 13.68 2.80 16.13
C LEU A 195 13.47 3.05 17.63
N THR A 196 13.44 1.99 18.43
CA THR A 196 13.28 2.09 19.89
C THR A 196 14.46 2.80 20.55
N ILE A 197 15.69 2.59 20.07
CA ILE A 197 16.90 3.17 20.67
C ILE A 197 17.12 4.61 20.20
N PHE A 198 17.07 4.82 18.89
CA PHE A 198 17.55 6.07 18.27
C PHE A 198 16.49 7.15 18.14
N ILE A 199 15.19 6.79 18.08
CA ILE A 199 14.14 7.80 17.98
C ILE A 199 13.80 8.33 19.36
N PRO A 200 13.94 9.65 19.61
CA PRO A 200 13.49 10.28 20.83
C PRO A 200 11.96 10.36 20.90
N GLU A 201 11.40 10.56 22.10
CA GLU A 201 9.97 10.85 22.23
C GLU A 201 9.66 12.27 21.75
N THR A 202 8.85 12.39 20.70
CA THR A 202 8.59 13.69 20.05
C THR A 202 7.43 14.46 20.66
N LEU A 203 6.57 13.81 21.44
CA LEU A 203 5.43 14.46 22.10
C LEU A 203 5.85 15.64 23.02
N ASN A 204 7.00 15.52 23.71
CA ASN A 204 7.52 16.55 24.58
C ASN A 204 8.09 17.75 23.81
N LEU A 205 8.57 17.55 22.58
CA LEU A 205 9.10 18.63 21.74
C LEU A 205 7.96 19.54 21.27
N ARG A 206 6.84 18.96 20.86
CA ARG A 206 5.64 19.71 20.48
C ARG A 206 5.06 20.52 21.65
N LYS A 207 5.01 19.94 22.85
CA LYS A 207 4.53 20.68 24.06
C LYS A 207 5.40 21.88 24.34
N ARG A 208 6.75 21.74 24.23
CA ARG A 208 7.68 22.85 24.42
C ARG A 208 7.47 23.96 23.39
N SER A 209 7.36 23.63 22.10
CA SER A 209 7.16 24.65 21.07
C SER A 209 5.82 25.40 21.24
N THR A 210 4.78 24.72 21.73
CA THR A 210 3.49 25.35 22.02
C THR A 210 3.57 26.24 23.26
N ASP A 211 4.28 25.83 24.31
CA ASP A 211 4.50 26.63 25.51
C ASP A 211 5.37 27.87 25.22
N ASP A 212 6.42 27.73 24.41
CA ASP A 212 7.28 28.84 23.99
C ASP A 212 6.52 29.84 23.11
N SER A 213 5.62 29.37 22.22
CA SER A 213 4.78 30.26 21.41
C SER A 213 3.68 30.94 22.25
N ALA A 214 3.15 30.28 23.27
CA ALA A 214 2.22 30.90 24.22
C ALA A 214 2.89 31.96 25.09
N LEU A 215 4.14 31.73 25.53
CA LEU A 215 4.91 32.72 26.29
C LEU A 215 5.27 33.96 25.45
N LEU A 216 5.46 33.82 24.14
CA LEU A 216 5.72 34.92 23.21
C LEU A 216 4.45 35.71 22.89
N SER A 217 3.27 35.10 22.97
CA SER A 217 1.98 35.77 22.76
C SER A 217 1.43 36.43 24.01
N ASP A 218 1.86 36.01 25.21
CA ASP A 218 1.35 36.53 26.50
C ASP A 218 2.02 37.85 26.94
N SER A 219 2.92 38.41 26.13
CA SER A 219 3.51 39.73 26.39
C SER A 219 2.57 40.91 26.04
N THR A 220 1.32 40.69 25.65
CA THR A 220 0.43 41.76 25.13
C THR A 220 -0.97 41.80 25.78
N SER A 221 -1.36 41.04 26.78
CA SER A 221 -2.58 41.32 27.56
C SER A 221 -2.74 40.42 28.77
N PRO A 222 -3.11 40.92 29.97
CA PRO A 222 -3.45 40.15 31.13
C PRO A 222 -4.98 39.95 31.20
N GLU A 223 -5.46 38.73 30.97
CA GLU A 223 -6.79 38.36 31.46
C GLU A 223 -6.88 36.89 31.84
N THR A 224 -7.25 36.70 33.10
CA THR A 224 -7.58 35.52 33.84
C THR A 224 -8.67 34.66 33.18
N THR A 225 -8.44 33.38 33.01
CA THR A 225 -9.54 32.39 33.15
C THR A 225 -8.99 31.00 33.47
N ASP A 226 -9.49 30.45 34.59
CA ASP A 226 -9.29 29.08 35.05
C ASP A 226 -9.59 28.02 33.99
N SER A 227 -8.60 27.20 33.66
CA SER A 227 -8.81 26.02 32.81
C SER A 227 -9.15 24.80 33.69
N PRO A 228 -10.26 24.10 33.43
CA PRO A 228 -10.63 22.90 34.19
C PRO A 228 -9.65 21.76 33.90
N ARG A 229 -9.13 21.17 34.98
CA ARG A 229 -8.41 19.89 34.98
C ARG A 229 -9.24 18.86 34.21
N SER A 230 -8.72 18.33 33.09
CA SER A 230 -9.35 17.25 32.33
C SER A 230 -9.34 15.95 33.14
N GLU A 231 -10.50 15.60 33.69
CA GLU A 231 -10.77 14.28 34.27
C GLU A 231 -10.70 13.20 33.17
N LEU A 232 -10.16 12.03 33.54
CA LEU A 232 -10.07 10.85 32.67
C LEU A 232 -11.48 10.44 32.21
N PRO A 233 -11.78 10.40 30.90
CA PRO A 233 -13.10 9.95 30.45
C PRO A 233 -13.26 8.45 30.67
N THR A 234 -14.40 8.06 31.24
CA THR A 234 -14.86 6.68 31.37
C THR A 234 -14.97 5.97 30.03
N PRO A 235 -14.87 4.63 29.93
CA PRO A 235 -14.91 3.88 28.67
C PRO A 235 -16.12 4.18 27.77
N THR A 236 -17.26 4.50 28.34
CA THR A 236 -18.48 4.93 27.64
C THR A 236 -18.35 6.31 27.00
N LYS A 237 -17.60 7.24 27.58
CA LYS A 237 -17.31 8.56 26.98
C LYS A 237 -16.31 8.44 25.82
N LEU A 238 -15.40 7.45 25.87
CA LEU A 238 -14.45 7.19 24.80
C LEU A 238 -15.14 6.66 23.54
N SER A 239 -16.09 5.72 23.68
CA SER A 239 -16.90 5.21 22.55
C SER A 239 -17.72 6.31 21.87
N ASN A 240 -18.39 7.14 22.65
CA ASN A 240 -19.18 8.26 22.12
C ASN A 240 -18.30 9.36 21.49
N SER A 241 -17.09 9.57 21.99
CA SER A 241 -16.11 10.49 21.41
C SER A 241 -15.60 9.98 20.06
N ILE A 242 -15.29 8.68 19.93
CA ILE A 242 -14.82 8.08 18.66
C ILE A 242 -15.89 8.13 17.59
N VAL A 243 -17.14 7.80 17.93
CA VAL A 243 -18.27 7.88 16.99
C VAL A 243 -18.59 9.33 16.63
N GLY A 244 -18.50 10.24 17.62
CA GLY A 244 -18.68 11.68 17.40
C GLY A 244 -17.58 12.29 16.53
N GLU A 245 -16.31 11.93 16.75
CA GLU A 245 -15.19 12.37 15.91
C GLU A 245 -15.26 11.78 14.50
N ALA A 246 -15.62 10.51 14.37
CA ALA A 246 -15.84 9.89 13.05
C ALA A 246 -16.99 10.57 12.29
N SER A 247 -18.09 10.90 12.98
CA SER A 247 -19.20 11.63 12.36
C SER A 247 -18.83 13.08 11.99
N ASN A 248 -18.02 13.73 12.83
CA ASN A 248 -17.51 15.08 12.60
C ASN A 248 -16.47 15.16 11.46
N LEU A 249 -15.77 14.07 11.16
CA LEU A 249 -14.89 13.94 10.01
C LEU A 249 -15.65 13.56 8.74
N LEU A 250 -16.67 12.71 8.85
CA LEU A 250 -17.46 12.23 7.72
C LEU A 250 -18.44 13.28 7.19
N SER A 251 -19.06 14.07 8.07
CA SER A 251 -20.06 15.05 7.65
C SER A 251 -19.50 16.18 6.76
N PRO A 252 -18.38 16.86 7.09
CA PRO A 252 -17.78 17.84 6.21
C PRO A 252 -17.24 17.20 4.92
N LEU A 253 -16.78 15.96 5.00
CA LEU A 253 -16.29 15.20 3.86
C LEU A 253 -17.42 14.88 2.86
N LEU A 254 -18.56 14.39 3.35
CA LEU A 254 -19.74 14.14 2.53
C LEU A 254 -20.30 15.42 1.93
N SER A 255 -20.27 16.54 2.67
CA SER A 255 -20.72 17.84 2.16
C SER A 255 -19.79 18.36 1.06
N VAL A 256 -18.46 18.24 1.20
CA VAL A 256 -17.47 18.61 0.17
C VAL A 256 -17.65 17.75 -1.08
N LEU A 257 -17.82 16.44 -0.92
CA LEU A 257 -18.03 15.51 -2.03
C LEU A 257 -19.37 15.74 -2.73
N ALA A 258 -20.42 16.05 -2.01
CA ALA A 258 -21.73 16.36 -2.58
C ALA A 258 -21.74 17.71 -3.32
N SER A 259 -20.96 18.70 -2.84
CA SER A 259 -20.90 20.03 -3.44
C SER A 259 -19.88 20.14 -4.59
N ASN A 260 -18.80 19.36 -4.56
CA ASN A 260 -17.70 19.43 -5.53
C ASN A 260 -17.60 18.18 -6.41
N ARG A 261 -18.32 18.22 -7.56
CA ARG A 261 -18.30 17.13 -8.55
C ARG A 261 -16.92 16.79 -9.06
N GLN A 262 -16.00 17.74 -9.10
CA GLN A 262 -14.64 17.51 -9.59
C GLN A 262 -13.79 16.74 -8.57
N ALA A 263 -13.91 17.04 -7.28
CA ALA A 263 -13.27 16.28 -6.22
C ALA A 263 -13.78 14.83 -6.19
N LEU A 264 -15.09 14.64 -6.34
CA LEU A 264 -15.70 13.30 -6.43
C LEU A 264 -15.17 12.53 -7.64
N LEU A 265 -15.10 13.15 -8.82
CA LEU A 265 -14.56 12.54 -10.04
C LEU A 265 -13.11 12.10 -9.84
N LEU A 266 -12.27 12.98 -9.26
CA LEU A 266 -10.86 12.67 -8.97
C LEU A 266 -10.71 11.50 -7.99
N LEU A 267 -11.54 11.41 -6.96
CA LEU A 267 -11.56 10.28 -6.03
C LEU A 267 -11.99 8.97 -6.70
N LEU A 268 -12.99 9.02 -7.57
CA LEU A 268 -13.41 7.85 -8.35
C LEU A 268 -12.32 7.36 -9.30
N ILE A 269 -11.57 8.27 -9.94
CA ILE A 269 -10.41 7.94 -10.78
C ILE A 269 -9.25 7.40 -9.94
N PHE A 270 -9.04 7.93 -8.73
CA PHE A 270 -7.98 7.52 -7.82
C PHE A 270 -8.18 6.10 -7.28
N SER A 271 -9.40 5.71 -7.01
CA SER A 271 -9.76 4.43 -6.39
C SER A 271 -9.14 3.21 -7.11
N PRO A 272 -9.32 2.98 -8.43
CA PRO A 272 -8.74 1.82 -9.10
C PRO A 272 -7.21 1.88 -9.23
N GLN A 273 -6.58 3.05 -9.16
CA GLN A 273 -5.10 3.18 -9.24
C GLN A 273 -4.41 2.43 -8.09
N THR A 274 -4.99 2.49 -6.90
CA THR A 274 -4.44 1.82 -5.71
C THR A 274 -4.45 0.30 -5.86
N GLY A 275 -5.50 -0.25 -6.48
CA GLY A 275 -5.60 -1.67 -6.78
C GLY A 275 -4.64 -2.12 -7.90
N ALA A 276 -4.52 -1.33 -8.96
CA ALA A 276 -3.61 -1.62 -10.07
C ALA A 276 -2.15 -1.67 -9.64
N ARG A 277 -1.76 -0.81 -8.70
CA ARG A 277 -0.41 -0.76 -8.14
C ARG A 277 -0.02 -2.04 -7.42
N GLU A 278 -0.94 -2.63 -6.66
CA GLU A 278 -0.69 -3.83 -5.86
C GLU A 278 -0.85 -5.14 -6.64
N LEU A 279 -1.49 -5.09 -7.81
CA LEU A 279 -1.91 -6.27 -8.56
C LEU A 279 -0.75 -7.24 -8.84
N PHE A 280 0.39 -6.73 -9.31
CA PHE A 280 1.52 -7.58 -9.67
C PHE A 280 2.17 -8.21 -8.43
N THR A 281 2.29 -7.47 -7.34
CA THR A 281 2.83 -7.99 -6.07
C THR A 281 1.90 -9.02 -5.45
N LEU A 282 0.58 -8.85 -5.59
CA LEU A 282 -0.41 -9.73 -5.00
C LEU A 282 -0.54 -11.07 -5.73
N ILE A 283 -0.80 -11.01 -7.03
CA ILE A 283 -1.11 -12.20 -7.84
C ILE A 283 -0.16 -12.38 -9.04
N GLY A 284 0.61 -11.36 -9.41
CA GLY A 284 1.48 -11.41 -10.59
C GLY A 284 2.51 -12.53 -10.51
N LEU A 285 3.15 -12.71 -9.35
CA LEU A 285 4.11 -13.79 -9.15
C LEU A 285 3.49 -15.18 -9.36
N GLN A 286 2.26 -15.40 -8.85
CA GLN A 286 1.54 -16.64 -9.06
C GLN A 286 1.10 -16.81 -10.51
N TYR A 287 0.61 -15.75 -11.14
CA TYR A 287 0.23 -15.72 -12.55
C TYR A 287 1.42 -16.05 -13.47
N THR A 288 2.55 -15.35 -13.31
CA THR A 288 3.77 -15.56 -14.11
C THR A 288 4.29 -17.00 -13.93
N ASN A 289 4.24 -17.52 -12.72
CA ASN A 289 4.63 -18.89 -12.41
C ASN A 289 3.68 -19.90 -13.08
N ALA A 290 2.37 -19.72 -12.94
CA ALA A 290 1.36 -20.66 -13.48
C ALA A 290 1.33 -20.63 -15.02
N LYS A 291 1.47 -19.45 -15.63
CA LYS A 291 1.34 -19.27 -17.08
C LYS A 291 2.62 -19.60 -17.84
N PHE A 292 3.78 -19.16 -17.33
CA PHE A 292 5.06 -19.28 -18.03
C PHE A 292 6.04 -20.25 -17.37
N SER A 293 5.60 -20.99 -16.33
CA SER A 293 6.44 -21.92 -15.57
C SER A 293 7.71 -21.29 -15.00
N LEU A 294 7.67 -19.96 -14.75
CA LEU A 294 8.78 -19.23 -14.17
C LEU A 294 8.85 -19.49 -12.68
N SER A 295 10.03 -19.84 -12.15
CA SER A 295 10.19 -20.02 -10.69
C SER A 295 9.90 -18.70 -9.96
N TYR A 296 9.39 -18.79 -8.73
CA TYR A 296 9.15 -17.58 -7.89
C TYR A 296 10.42 -16.76 -7.67
N ALA A 297 11.57 -17.43 -7.61
CA ALA A 297 12.88 -16.77 -7.53
C ALA A 297 13.13 -15.83 -8.72
N ARG A 298 12.91 -16.32 -9.95
CA ARG A 298 13.05 -15.51 -11.17
C ARG A 298 11.93 -14.48 -11.31
N GLY A 299 10.71 -14.82 -10.91
CA GLY A 299 9.59 -13.89 -10.83
C GLY A 299 9.90 -12.71 -9.89
N ASN A 300 10.64 -12.97 -8.82
CA ASN A 300 11.06 -11.94 -7.89
C ASN A 300 12.12 -11.00 -8.48
N VAL A 301 13.02 -11.51 -9.33
CA VAL A 301 13.93 -10.65 -10.11
C VAL A 301 13.14 -9.76 -11.08
N LEU A 302 12.10 -10.30 -11.72
CA LEU A 302 11.21 -9.51 -12.57
C LEU A 302 10.48 -8.41 -11.76
N LEU A 303 10.02 -8.73 -10.54
CA LEU A 303 9.43 -7.75 -9.61
C LEU A 303 10.44 -6.65 -9.24
N SER A 304 11.70 -7.01 -8.98
CA SER A 304 12.76 -6.03 -8.72
C SER A 304 12.96 -5.08 -9.90
N LEU A 305 13.09 -5.61 -11.12
CA LEU A 305 13.25 -4.79 -12.33
C LEU A 305 12.04 -3.87 -12.54
N PHE A 306 10.84 -4.36 -12.31
CA PHE A 306 9.62 -3.57 -12.37
C PHE A 306 9.63 -2.42 -11.34
N GLN A 307 9.95 -2.69 -10.08
CA GLN A 307 10.05 -1.69 -9.02
C GLN A 307 11.17 -0.67 -9.30
N GLY A 308 12.32 -1.15 -9.80
CA GLY A 308 13.41 -0.29 -10.23
C GLY A 308 13.02 0.65 -11.39
N ALA A 309 12.29 0.12 -12.37
CA ALA A 309 11.77 0.93 -13.47
C ALA A 309 10.76 1.99 -12.99
N GLN A 310 9.88 1.66 -12.03
CA GLN A 310 9.00 2.64 -11.40
C GLN A 310 9.78 3.75 -10.71
N GLY A 311 10.78 3.38 -9.90
CA GLY A 311 11.64 4.34 -9.21
C GLY A 311 12.39 5.24 -10.18
N LEU A 312 13.01 4.68 -11.19
CA LEU A 312 13.72 5.42 -12.23
C LEU A 312 12.79 6.40 -12.95
N PHE A 313 11.58 5.94 -13.30
CA PHE A 313 10.61 6.78 -14.00
C PHE A 313 10.17 7.97 -13.13
N VAL A 314 9.77 7.71 -11.88
CA VAL A 314 9.25 8.75 -10.97
C VAL A 314 10.34 9.73 -10.53
N LEU A 315 11.55 9.23 -10.18
CA LEU A 315 12.59 10.05 -9.60
C LEU A 315 13.49 10.74 -10.62
N ALA A 316 13.66 10.18 -11.81
CA ALA A 316 14.58 10.71 -12.81
C ALA A 316 13.85 11.15 -14.10
N ILE A 317 13.08 10.26 -14.73
CA ILE A 317 12.53 10.50 -16.06
C ILE A 317 11.42 11.56 -16.01
N LEU A 318 10.49 11.46 -15.07
CA LEU A 318 9.37 12.41 -14.95
C LEU A 318 9.84 13.85 -14.65
N PRO A 319 10.76 14.11 -13.70
CA PRO A 319 11.33 15.44 -13.50
C PRO A 319 12.08 15.98 -14.72
N LEU A 320 12.80 15.09 -15.43
CA LEU A 320 13.50 15.46 -16.66
C LEU A 320 12.53 15.90 -17.77
N ILE A 321 11.47 15.12 -17.99
CA ILE A 321 10.40 15.47 -18.95
C ILE A 321 9.75 16.81 -18.54
N THR A 322 9.49 17.00 -17.25
CA THR A 322 8.90 18.26 -16.76
C THR A 322 9.77 19.45 -17.09
N ARG A 323 11.08 19.40 -16.79
CA ARG A 323 12.03 20.47 -17.10
C ARG A 323 12.18 20.72 -18.61
N LEU A 324 12.24 19.66 -19.40
CA LEU A 324 12.50 19.79 -20.84
C LEU A 324 11.28 20.21 -21.67
N VAL A 325 10.08 19.82 -21.25
CA VAL A 325 8.85 20.01 -22.03
C VAL A 325 7.91 21.01 -21.37
N ALA A 326 7.49 20.78 -20.13
CA ALA A 326 6.47 21.58 -19.50
C ALA A 326 6.97 22.98 -19.15
N ASP A 327 8.16 23.10 -18.55
CA ASP A 327 8.74 24.37 -18.13
C ASP A 327 9.10 25.23 -19.36
N ARG A 328 9.66 24.61 -20.43
CA ARG A 328 9.96 25.33 -21.66
C ARG A 328 8.73 25.83 -22.42
N ARG A 329 7.58 25.15 -22.26
CA ARG A 329 6.32 25.55 -22.91
C ARG A 329 5.46 26.45 -22.03
N GLY A 330 5.88 26.74 -20.78
CA GLY A 330 5.15 27.60 -19.85
C GLY A 330 3.79 27.02 -19.43
N TRP A 331 3.69 25.69 -19.33
CA TRP A 331 2.44 25.06 -18.89
C TRP A 331 2.16 25.37 -17.44
N SER A 332 0.88 25.64 -17.11
CA SER A 332 0.47 25.72 -15.72
C SER A 332 0.64 24.37 -15.02
N ALA A 333 0.92 24.39 -13.72
CA ALA A 333 1.09 23.16 -12.94
C ALA A 333 -0.14 22.24 -13.06
N TRP A 334 -1.34 22.83 -13.04
CA TRP A 334 -2.59 22.08 -13.21
C TRP A 334 -2.71 21.39 -14.58
N ALA A 335 -2.44 22.09 -15.67
CA ALA A 335 -2.52 21.54 -17.03
C ALA A 335 -1.48 20.42 -17.23
N ARG A 336 -0.27 20.61 -16.71
CA ARG A 336 0.80 19.62 -16.72
C ARG A 336 0.41 18.36 -15.95
N ASP A 337 0.00 18.51 -14.69
CA ASP A 337 -0.34 17.38 -13.81
C ASP A 337 -1.54 16.60 -14.35
N ARG A 338 -2.53 17.32 -14.93
CA ARG A 338 -3.67 16.69 -15.61
C ARG A 338 -3.23 15.84 -16.80
N LEU A 339 -2.40 16.37 -17.70
CA LEU A 339 -1.95 15.63 -18.87
C LEU A 339 -1.11 14.41 -18.46
N TYR A 340 -0.18 14.58 -17.52
CA TYR A 340 0.64 13.50 -17.02
C TYR A 340 -0.18 12.42 -16.32
N ALA A 341 -1.22 12.77 -15.56
CA ALA A 341 -2.14 11.83 -14.96
C ALA A 341 -2.88 11.00 -16.03
N ILE A 342 -3.45 11.65 -17.05
CA ILE A 342 -4.14 10.96 -18.15
C ILE A 342 -3.21 9.97 -18.87
N VAL A 343 -2.00 10.41 -19.24
CA VAL A 343 -1.01 9.56 -19.92
C VAL A 343 -0.59 8.39 -19.03
N SER A 344 -0.37 8.63 -17.74
CA SER A 344 0.02 7.58 -16.78
C SER A 344 -1.08 6.55 -16.59
N ILE A 345 -2.33 6.99 -16.46
CA ILE A 345 -3.49 6.07 -16.33
C ILE A 345 -3.64 5.23 -17.61
N ALA A 346 -3.53 5.85 -18.78
CA ALA A 346 -3.60 5.16 -20.06
C ALA A 346 -2.45 4.16 -20.22
N ALA A 347 -1.23 4.53 -19.81
CA ALA A 347 -0.08 3.63 -19.81
C ALA A 347 -0.31 2.42 -18.90
N THR A 348 -0.85 2.63 -17.68
CA THR A 348 -1.22 1.53 -16.77
C THR A 348 -2.27 0.62 -17.43
N ALA A 349 -3.31 1.18 -18.03
CA ALA A 349 -4.36 0.41 -18.70
C ALA A 349 -3.79 -0.45 -19.83
N LEU A 350 -2.93 0.15 -20.68
CA LEU A 350 -2.27 -0.56 -21.77
C LEU A 350 -1.35 -1.66 -21.23
N GLY A 351 -0.53 -1.36 -20.23
CA GLY A 351 0.38 -2.34 -19.63
C GLY A 351 -0.34 -3.54 -19.03
N LEU A 352 -1.40 -3.31 -18.27
CA LEU A 352 -2.22 -4.38 -17.69
C LEU A 352 -2.93 -5.21 -18.77
N MET A 353 -3.41 -4.58 -19.84
CA MET A 353 -3.99 -5.31 -20.98
C MET A 353 -2.94 -6.20 -21.64
N VAL A 354 -1.74 -5.67 -21.90
CA VAL A 354 -0.61 -6.43 -22.49
C VAL A 354 -0.23 -7.62 -21.59
N ILE A 355 -0.15 -7.43 -20.26
CA ILE A 355 0.14 -8.52 -19.32
C ILE A 355 -0.95 -9.59 -19.37
N GLY A 356 -2.23 -9.18 -19.37
CA GLY A 356 -3.35 -10.11 -19.35
C GLY A 356 -3.40 -11.04 -20.56
N ILE A 357 -3.09 -10.51 -21.76
CA ILE A 357 -3.12 -11.27 -23.00
C ILE A 357 -1.73 -11.80 -23.43
N ALA A 358 -0.69 -11.61 -22.62
CA ALA A 358 0.69 -11.95 -22.97
C ALA A 358 0.84 -13.43 -23.39
N PRO A 359 1.33 -13.73 -24.59
CA PRO A 359 1.61 -15.10 -25.02
C PRO A 359 2.99 -15.59 -24.57
N ALA A 360 3.87 -14.69 -24.15
CA ALA A 360 5.24 -15.00 -23.74
C ALA A 360 5.71 -14.04 -22.63
N LEU A 361 6.67 -14.49 -21.82
CA LEU A 361 7.24 -13.71 -20.71
C LEU A 361 7.79 -12.35 -21.13
N ILE A 362 8.39 -12.27 -22.32
CA ILE A 362 8.93 -11.00 -22.83
C ILE A 362 7.83 -9.96 -23.05
N VAL A 363 6.63 -10.37 -23.48
CA VAL A 363 5.48 -9.49 -23.66
C VAL A 363 4.95 -9.02 -22.30
N GLU A 364 4.91 -9.90 -21.30
CA GLU A 364 4.58 -9.52 -19.92
C GLU A 364 5.57 -8.47 -19.38
N ALA A 365 6.88 -8.67 -19.60
CA ALA A 365 7.90 -7.72 -19.18
C ALA A 365 7.72 -6.34 -19.85
N PHE A 366 7.37 -6.28 -21.12
CA PHE A 366 7.00 -5.01 -21.76
C PHE A 366 5.74 -4.40 -21.15
N GLY A 367 4.72 -5.20 -20.84
CA GLY A 367 3.54 -4.74 -20.12
C GLY A 367 3.88 -4.10 -18.78
N LEU A 368 4.79 -4.72 -18.00
CA LEU A 368 5.27 -4.18 -16.74
C LEU A 368 5.98 -2.82 -16.91
N LEU A 369 6.71 -2.59 -17.98
CA LEU A 369 7.31 -1.28 -18.25
C LEU A 369 6.25 -0.19 -18.46
N PHE A 370 5.15 -0.48 -19.16
CA PHE A 370 4.04 0.46 -19.29
C PHE A 370 3.37 0.74 -17.93
N VAL A 371 3.18 -0.29 -17.10
CA VAL A 371 2.66 -0.12 -15.73
C VAL A 371 3.63 0.72 -14.88
N ALA A 372 4.94 0.54 -15.05
CA ALA A 372 5.96 1.35 -14.37
C ALA A 372 5.86 2.85 -14.75
N VAL A 373 5.66 3.17 -16.01
CA VAL A 373 5.39 4.55 -16.47
C VAL A 373 4.12 5.11 -15.83
N GLY A 374 3.11 4.26 -15.65
CA GLY A 374 1.85 4.64 -15.02
C GLY A 374 1.89 4.87 -13.51
N SER A 375 2.98 4.52 -12.83
CA SER A 375 3.07 4.55 -11.36
C SER A 375 2.97 5.95 -10.73
N CYS A 376 3.25 7.01 -11.46
CA CYS A 376 3.14 8.39 -10.98
C CYS A 376 1.68 8.90 -10.92
N SER A 377 0.71 8.18 -11.49
CA SER A 377 -0.70 8.60 -11.55
C SER A 377 -1.29 8.92 -10.16
N THR A 378 -0.97 8.14 -9.13
CA THR A 378 -1.48 8.35 -7.77
C THR A 378 -1.03 9.69 -7.17
N GLY A 379 0.25 10.05 -7.30
CA GLY A 379 0.79 11.33 -6.83
C GLY A 379 0.21 12.52 -7.60
N LEU A 380 0.09 12.39 -8.93
CA LEU A 380 -0.50 13.43 -9.78
C LEU A 380 -1.99 13.64 -9.49
N LEU A 381 -2.75 12.57 -9.26
CA LEU A 381 -4.15 12.68 -8.87
C LEU A 381 -4.32 13.32 -7.49
N MET A 382 -3.42 13.06 -6.54
CA MET A 382 -3.40 13.75 -5.25
C MET A 382 -3.10 15.26 -5.41
N SER A 383 -2.14 15.62 -6.26
CA SER A 383 -1.86 17.03 -6.59
C SER A 383 -3.10 17.74 -7.16
N LEU A 384 -3.76 17.12 -8.13
CA LEU A 384 -5.00 17.64 -8.73
C LEU A 384 -6.15 17.72 -7.70
N LEU A 385 -6.27 16.71 -6.84
CA LEU A 385 -7.30 16.67 -5.80
C LEU A 385 -7.11 17.83 -4.79
N GLY A 386 -5.87 18.09 -4.35
CA GLY A 386 -5.56 19.24 -3.50
C GLY A 386 -5.83 20.57 -4.17
N GLY A 387 -5.60 20.67 -5.49
CA GLY A 387 -5.89 21.87 -6.27
C GLY A 387 -7.37 22.09 -6.61
N ALA A 388 -8.22 21.05 -6.46
CA ALA A 388 -9.64 21.11 -6.77
C ALA A 388 -10.53 21.57 -5.60
N VAL A 389 -9.97 21.68 -4.38
CA VAL A 389 -10.69 22.03 -3.15
C VAL A 389 -10.09 23.24 -2.46
N ARG A 390 -10.83 23.85 -1.53
CA ARG A 390 -10.32 24.99 -0.74
C ARG A 390 -9.17 24.54 0.17
N PRO A 391 -8.19 25.43 0.48
CA PRO A 391 -7.06 25.07 1.36
C PRO A 391 -7.48 24.46 2.71
N SER A 392 -8.58 24.95 3.31
CA SER A 392 -9.15 24.42 4.56
C SER A 392 -9.72 22.99 4.43
N GLN A 393 -10.00 22.51 3.22
CA GLN A 393 -10.61 21.19 2.95
C GLN A 393 -9.61 20.16 2.47
N VAL A 394 -8.38 20.56 2.11
CA VAL A 394 -7.34 19.67 1.53
C VAL A 394 -7.03 18.50 2.45
N SER A 395 -6.86 18.73 3.75
CA SER A 395 -6.56 17.70 4.73
C SER A 395 -7.68 16.64 4.80
N ALA A 396 -8.95 17.09 4.83
CA ALA A 396 -10.10 16.18 4.88
C ALA A 396 -10.20 15.31 3.63
N VAL A 397 -9.98 15.89 2.45
CA VAL A 397 -10.08 15.16 1.18
C VAL A 397 -8.92 14.20 0.99
N TYR A 398 -7.71 14.53 1.44
CA TYR A 398 -6.57 13.60 1.45
C TYR A 398 -6.80 12.43 2.40
N SER A 399 -7.35 12.69 3.59
CA SER A 399 -7.73 11.63 4.53
C SER A 399 -8.77 10.68 3.91
N ALA A 400 -9.76 11.23 3.19
CA ALA A 400 -10.73 10.43 2.45
C ALA A 400 -10.09 9.55 1.38
N ALA A 401 -9.19 10.11 0.59
CA ALA A 401 -8.48 9.37 -0.45
C ALA A 401 -7.66 8.22 0.15
N HIS A 402 -7.00 8.45 1.29
CA HIS A 402 -6.25 7.41 1.99
C HIS A 402 -7.17 6.32 2.58
N MET A 403 -8.29 6.69 3.21
CA MET A 403 -9.27 5.72 3.69
C MET A 403 -9.86 4.88 2.55
N LEU A 404 -10.21 5.55 1.43
CA LEU A 404 -10.69 4.87 0.23
C LEU A 404 -9.63 3.90 -0.32
N SER A 405 -8.36 4.29 -0.33
CA SER A 405 -7.25 3.41 -0.74
C SER A 405 -7.19 2.14 0.10
N ILE A 406 -7.30 2.25 1.43
CA ILE A 406 -7.26 1.09 2.34
C ILE A 406 -8.42 0.14 2.03
N VAL A 407 -9.64 0.68 1.91
CA VAL A 407 -10.83 -0.12 1.60
C VAL A 407 -10.69 -0.82 0.24
N VAL A 408 -10.30 -0.07 -0.80
CA VAL A 408 -10.17 -0.62 -2.15
C VAL A 408 -9.08 -1.70 -2.21
N ARG A 409 -7.90 -1.45 -1.66
CA ARG A 409 -6.80 -2.43 -1.62
C ARG A 409 -7.21 -3.72 -0.93
N SER A 410 -8.00 -3.64 0.11
CA SER A 410 -8.42 -4.80 0.88
C SER A 410 -9.51 -5.61 0.21
N VAL A 411 -10.47 -4.95 -0.43
CA VAL A 411 -11.55 -5.64 -1.18
C VAL A 411 -11.02 -6.21 -2.50
N ILE A 412 -10.11 -5.49 -3.15
CA ILE A 412 -9.60 -5.89 -4.46
C ILE A 412 -8.77 -7.20 -4.40
N GLY A 413 -8.10 -7.47 -3.29
CA GLY A 413 -7.32 -8.69 -3.11
C GLY A 413 -8.14 -9.97 -3.32
N PRO A 414 -9.19 -10.23 -2.55
CA PRO A 414 -10.08 -11.37 -2.77
C PRO A 414 -10.73 -11.41 -4.15
N VAL A 415 -11.13 -10.24 -4.69
CA VAL A 415 -11.75 -10.16 -6.02
C VAL A 415 -10.77 -10.60 -7.11
N LEU A 416 -9.55 -10.07 -7.10
CA LEU A 416 -8.52 -10.44 -8.08
C LEU A 416 -8.10 -11.91 -7.95
N SER A 417 -8.03 -12.42 -6.71
CA SER A 417 -7.76 -13.84 -6.46
C SER A 417 -8.87 -14.74 -6.99
N ALA A 418 -10.13 -14.35 -6.80
CA ALA A 418 -11.28 -15.08 -7.38
C ALA A 418 -11.25 -15.07 -8.90
N LEU A 419 -10.90 -13.93 -9.53
CA LEU A 419 -10.72 -13.83 -10.97
C LEU A 419 -9.56 -14.70 -11.47
N LEU A 420 -8.46 -14.80 -10.71
CA LEU A 420 -7.35 -15.70 -11.05
C LEU A 420 -7.79 -17.17 -10.97
N VAL A 421 -8.55 -17.55 -9.93
CA VAL A 421 -9.12 -18.89 -9.79
C VAL A 421 -10.01 -19.22 -10.98
N THR A 422 -10.92 -18.32 -11.36
CA THR A 422 -11.78 -18.48 -12.53
C THR A 422 -10.95 -18.59 -13.82
N GLY A 423 -9.91 -17.78 -13.97
CA GLY A 423 -8.99 -17.85 -15.11
C GLY A 423 -8.24 -19.18 -15.20
N LEU A 424 -7.82 -19.75 -14.06
CA LEU A 424 -7.20 -21.07 -13.97
C LEU A 424 -8.18 -22.19 -14.38
N GLU A 425 -9.47 -22.03 -14.06
CA GLU A 425 -10.52 -22.99 -14.47
C GLU A 425 -10.81 -22.96 -15.95
N LEU A 426 -10.83 -21.78 -16.56
CA LEU A 426 -11.09 -21.57 -17.97
C LEU A 426 -9.90 -21.94 -18.88
N GLY A 427 -8.71 -22.11 -18.30
CA GLY A 427 -7.50 -22.54 -19.00
C GLY A 427 -6.54 -21.42 -19.36
N TRP A 428 -5.46 -21.78 -20.06
CA TRP A 428 -4.26 -20.95 -20.26
C TRP A 428 -4.54 -19.53 -20.82
N ASN A 429 -5.47 -19.40 -21.76
CA ASN A 429 -5.81 -18.13 -22.39
C ASN A 429 -6.50 -17.16 -21.42
N TRP A 430 -7.16 -17.68 -20.39
CA TRP A 430 -7.96 -16.90 -19.44
C TRP A 430 -7.24 -16.62 -18.11
N MET A 431 -6.04 -17.18 -17.90
CA MET A 431 -5.28 -16.91 -16.67
C MET A 431 -5.01 -15.43 -16.44
N GLY A 432 -4.96 -14.61 -17.49
CA GLY A 432 -4.79 -13.16 -17.42
C GLY A 432 -6.05 -12.37 -17.06
N LEU A 433 -7.20 -13.02 -16.76
CA LEU A 433 -8.48 -12.39 -16.47
C LEU A 433 -8.40 -11.24 -15.43
N PRO A 434 -7.67 -11.38 -14.29
CA PRO A 434 -7.55 -10.29 -13.33
C PRO A 434 -6.89 -9.04 -13.92
N PHE A 435 -5.87 -9.22 -14.78
CA PHE A 435 -5.17 -8.10 -15.42
C PHE A 435 -6.05 -7.42 -16.46
N VAL A 436 -6.79 -8.19 -17.26
CA VAL A 436 -7.73 -7.66 -18.25
C VAL A 436 -8.86 -6.89 -17.57
N THR A 437 -9.43 -7.44 -16.48
CA THR A 437 -10.50 -6.76 -15.73
C THR A 437 -9.98 -5.44 -15.14
N MET A 438 -8.81 -5.45 -14.56
CA MET A 438 -8.17 -4.23 -14.03
C MET A 438 -7.85 -3.23 -15.15
N ALA A 439 -7.39 -3.70 -16.32
CA ALA A 439 -7.14 -2.86 -17.49
C ALA A 439 -8.42 -2.14 -17.94
N LEU A 440 -9.56 -2.84 -17.98
CA LEU A 440 -10.84 -2.23 -18.33
C LEU A 440 -11.27 -1.15 -17.33
N LEU A 441 -11.06 -1.38 -16.03
CA LEU A 441 -11.30 -0.36 -15.01
C LEU A 441 -10.37 0.86 -15.21
N MET A 442 -9.10 0.62 -15.59
CA MET A 442 -8.16 1.70 -15.90
C MET A 442 -8.53 2.46 -17.16
N VAL A 443 -9.05 1.79 -18.20
CA VAL A 443 -9.61 2.46 -19.39
C VAL A 443 -10.77 3.37 -18.98
N GLY A 444 -11.69 2.88 -18.14
CA GLY A 444 -12.77 3.69 -17.58
C GLY A 444 -12.24 4.92 -16.83
N ALA A 445 -11.22 4.74 -16.00
CA ALA A 445 -10.56 5.85 -15.28
C ALA A 445 -9.85 6.81 -16.23
N ALA A 446 -9.20 6.34 -17.30
CA ALA A 446 -8.58 7.18 -18.32
C ALA A 446 -9.62 8.02 -19.07
N VAL A 447 -10.74 7.42 -19.46
CA VAL A 447 -11.87 8.15 -20.06
C VAL A 447 -12.45 9.17 -19.07
N ALA A 448 -12.69 8.77 -17.82
CA ALA A 448 -13.16 9.69 -16.78
C ALA A 448 -12.20 10.87 -16.56
N SER A 449 -10.89 10.64 -16.65
CA SER A 449 -9.87 11.69 -16.47
C SER A 449 -9.90 12.77 -17.58
N SER A 450 -10.47 12.47 -18.76
CA SER A 450 -10.67 13.46 -19.82
C SER A 450 -11.72 14.54 -19.43
N PHE A 451 -12.64 14.20 -18.52
CA PHE A 451 -13.64 15.15 -18.00
C PHE A 451 -13.12 16.06 -16.87
N ILE A 452 -11.89 15.87 -16.40
CA ILE A 452 -11.24 16.81 -15.48
C ILE A 452 -11.13 18.17 -16.21
N ARG A 453 -11.59 19.25 -15.56
CA ARG A 453 -11.54 20.60 -16.16
C ARG A 453 -10.10 20.98 -16.51
N SER A 454 -9.93 21.69 -17.62
CA SER A 454 -8.61 22.13 -18.13
C SER A 454 -7.96 23.21 -17.28
N GLU A 455 -8.76 23.97 -16.54
CA GLU A 455 -8.30 25.05 -15.66
C GLU A 455 -8.59 24.70 -14.20
N ARG A 456 -7.69 25.14 -13.30
CA ARG A 456 -7.93 25.12 -11.87
C ARG A 456 -9.22 25.90 -11.61
N VAL A 457 -10.09 25.42 -10.73
CA VAL A 457 -11.24 26.19 -10.23
C VAL A 457 -10.66 27.35 -9.40
N ALA A 458 -10.15 28.35 -10.10
CA ALA A 458 -9.72 29.58 -9.51
C ALA A 458 -10.98 30.40 -9.26
N ASN A 459 -11.24 30.75 -8.06
CA ASN A 459 -11.97 31.83 -7.43
C ASN A 459 -12.59 31.35 -6.14
N PHE A 460 -11.73 30.93 -5.19
CA PHE A 460 -12.13 30.77 -3.79
C PHE A 460 -11.80 32.03 -2.96
N ASP A 461 -11.39 33.11 -3.60
CA ASP A 461 -10.84 34.30 -2.91
C ASP A 461 -11.85 35.47 -2.76
N GLU A 462 -13.14 35.27 -3.03
CA GLU A 462 -14.15 36.29 -2.76
C GLU A 462 -15.41 35.60 -2.22
N ASP A 463 -15.45 35.35 -0.88
CA ASP A 463 -16.65 35.47 -0.03
C ASP A 463 -16.23 35.38 1.46
#